data_301cebe64e3b504649b08d8a6b9c0309
#
_entry.id   301cebe64e3b504649b08d8a6b9c0309
#
_cell.length_a   1.000
_cell.length_b   1.000
_cell.length_c   1.000
_cell.angle_alpha   90.00
_cell.angle_beta   90.00
_cell.angle_gamma   90.00
#
_symmetry.space_group_name_H-M   'P 1'
#
loop_
_entity.id
_entity.type
_entity.pdbx_description
1 polymer ?
#
loop_
_entity_poly.entity_id
_entity_poly.type
_entity_poly.pdbx_seq_one_letter_code
_entity_poly.pdbx_strand_id
1 'polypeptide(L)'
;VGEIMKKILITATVLFLTACSSTPNIVGTNKPILNMAANLAPVLDVDLSDNTAALKNKTTQQLNVLYHLYWYNKQGVTQVWPNQQESQSGNILLQPQEKKVFELPKPSTESSNYRLYLQ
;
A
#
# COMPACT_ATOMS: atom_id res chain seq x y z
N VAL A 1 20.21 31.66 -43.72
CA VAL A 1 20.94 30.91 -42.72
C VAL A 1 20.34 31.14 -41.35
N GLY A 2 20.05 32.33 -40.96
CA GLY A 2 19.47 32.60 -39.67
C GLY A 2 18.06 32.04 -39.53
N GLU A 3 17.35 31.90 -40.63
CA GLU A 3 16.00 31.41 -40.58
C GLU A 3 15.96 29.94 -40.23
N ILE A 4 16.91 29.16 -40.65
CA ILE A 4 16.98 27.76 -40.38
C ILE A 4 17.23 27.53 -38.88
N MET A 5 18.06 28.37 -38.31
CA MET A 5 18.35 28.23 -36.89
C MET A 5 17.13 28.55 -36.05
N LYS A 6 16.33 29.51 -36.45
CA LYS A 6 15.13 29.84 -35.72
C LYS A 6 14.15 28.69 -35.72
N LYS A 7 14.01 27.96 -36.80
CA LYS A 7 13.12 26.82 -36.88
C LYS A 7 13.57 25.70 -35.96
N ILE A 8 14.83 25.49 -35.84
CA ILE A 8 15.38 24.47 -34.97
C ILE A 8 15.09 24.78 -33.52
N LEU A 9 15.20 26.01 -33.14
CA LEU A 9 14.94 26.44 -31.78
C LEU A 9 13.50 26.23 -31.37
N ILE A 10 12.57 26.49 -32.27
CA ILE A 10 11.14 26.32 -32.01
C ILE A 10 10.84 24.85 -31.80
N THR A 11 11.42 23.97 -32.57
CA THR A 11 11.22 22.55 -32.45
C THR A 11 11.69 22.04 -31.10
N ALA A 12 12.82 22.51 -30.61
CA ALA A 12 13.33 22.07 -29.32
C ALA A 12 12.41 22.50 -28.18
N THR A 13 11.79 23.64 -28.28
CA THR A 13 10.89 24.13 -27.28
C THR A 13 9.63 23.24 -27.15
N VAL A 14 9.12 22.76 -28.26
CA VAL A 14 7.95 21.91 -28.27
C VAL A 14 8.24 20.58 -27.58
N LEU A 15 9.40 20.02 -27.78
CA LEU A 15 9.75 18.77 -27.13
C LEU A 15 9.83 18.92 -25.62
N PHE A 16 10.22 20.09 -25.18
CA PHE A 16 10.29 20.31 -23.77
C PHE A 16 8.93 20.27 -23.12
N LEU A 17 7.93 20.82 -23.73
CA LEU A 17 6.59 20.84 -23.19
C LEU A 17 6.00 19.45 -23.09
N THR A 18 6.35 18.57 -23.99
CA THR A 18 5.80 17.24 -24.00
C THR A 18 6.30 16.43 -22.80
N ALA A 19 7.49 16.65 -22.38
CA ALA A 19 8.06 15.90 -21.28
C ALA A 19 7.41 16.22 -19.93
N CYS A 20 6.78 17.36 -19.81
CA CYS A 20 6.22 17.76 -18.54
C CYS A 20 4.84 17.15 -18.25
N SER A 21 4.24 16.52 -19.20
CA SER A 21 2.88 16.08 -19.00
C SER A 21 2.73 14.70 -18.52
N SER A 22 3.74 14.10 -18.06
CA SER A 22 3.61 12.71 -17.86
C SER A 22 3.54 12.31 -16.46
N THR A 23 3.02 12.95 -15.62
CA THR A 23 3.07 12.46 -14.39
C THR A 23 1.87 11.97 -13.88
N PRO A 24 1.64 10.92 -13.71
CA PRO A 24 0.50 10.33 -13.31
C PRO A 24 0.59 10.11 -11.90
N ASN A 25 0.53 10.82 -11.25
CA ASN A 25 0.41 10.72 -10.02
C ASN A 25 -0.37 9.67 -9.42
N ILE A 26 -0.87 8.88 -9.97
CA ILE A 26 -1.69 8.04 -9.51
C ILE A 26 -1.20 7.06 -8.77
N VAL A 27 -1.24 7.10 -7.82
CA VAL A 27 -0.82 6.43 -7.08
C VAL A 27 -1.29 5.23 -6.68
N GLY A 28 -0.52 4.49 -6.57
CA GLY A 28 -0.45 3.45 -5.92
C GLY A 28 -1.67 2.79 -5.44
N THR A 29 -2.63 2.84 -6.13
CA THR A 29 -3.78 2.18 -5.71
C THR A 29 -3.66 0.71 -5.86
N ASN A 30 -2.58 0.21 -6.43
CA ASN A 30 -2.43 -1.24 -6.58
C ASN A 30 -1.54 -1.86 -5.53
N LYS A 31 -0.96 -1.09 -4.65
CA LYS A 31 -0.07 -1.63 -3.64
C LYS A 31 -0.68 -1.47 -2.27
N PRO A 32 -0.60 -2.50 -1.42
CA PRO A 32 -1.13 -2.39 -0.08
C PRO A 32 -0.41 -1.32 0.72
N ILE A 33 -1.13 -0.72 1.65
CA ILE A 33 -0.60 0.34 2.49
C ILE A 33 -0.46 -0.19 3.90
N LEU A 34 0.73 -0.03 4.46
CA LEU A 34 1.01 -0.43 5.82
C LEU A 34 1.12 0.80 6.71
N ASN A 35 0.34 0.83 7.77
CA ASN A 35 0.46 1.85 8.81
C ASN A 35 0.79 1.12 10.11
N MET A 36 1.98 1.37 10.64
CA MET A 36 2.45 0.65 11.81
C MET A 36 2.82 1.64 12.88
N ALA A 37 2.44 1.37 14.12
CA ALA A 37 2.80 2.22 15.23
C ALA A 37 4.32 2.29 15.38
N ALA A 38 4.83 3.44 15.76
CA ALA A 38 6.27 3.66 15.83
C ALA A 38 6.98 2.68 16.77
N ASN A 39 6.32 2.26 17.83
CA ASN A 39 6.91 1.33 18.77
C ASN A 39 7.00 -0.11 18.25
N LEU A 40 6.27 -0.43 17.18
CA LEU A 40 6.36 -1.77 16.59
C LEU A 40 7.45 -1.86 15.54
N ALA A 41 7.81 -0.77 14.91
CA ALA A 41 8.77 -0.80 13.81
C ALA A 41 10.09 -1.51 14.15
N PRO A 42 10.69 -1.32 15.31
CA PRO A 42 11.94 -2.01 15.63
C PRO A 42 11.77 -3.47 16.02
N VAL A 43 10.56 -3.92 16.34
CA VAL A 43 10.34 -5.27 16.85
C VAL A 43 9.56 -6.18 15.93
N LEU A 44 9.00 -5.65 14.85
CA LEU A 44 8.15 -6.41 13.96
C LEU A 44 8.56 -6.21 12.51
N ASP A 45 8.80 -7.30 11.79
CA ASP A 45 8.97 -7.25 10.35
C ASP A 45 7.64 -7.57 9.69
N VAL A 46 7.26 -6.79 8.70
CA VAL A 46 6.00 -6.98 7.99
C VAL A 46 6.27 -7.01 6.49
N ASP A 47 5.72 -8.01 5.82
CA ASP A 47 5.82 -8.14 4.37
C ASP A 47 4.42 -8.34 3.82
N LEU A 48 3.96 -7.40 3.01
CA LEU A 48 2.60 -7.43 2.46
C LEU A 48 2.64 -7.84 0.99
N SER A 49 1.70 -8.69 0.62
CA SER A 49 1.48 -9.10 -0.76
C SER A 49 0.06 -8.76 -1.18
N ASP A 50 -0.37 -9.24 -2.32
CA ASP A 50 -1.70 -8.90 -2.87
C ASP A 50 -2.85 -9.21 -1.92
N ASN A 51 -2.76 -10.30 -1.21
CA ASN A 51 -3.81 -10.69 -0.27
C ASN A 51 -3.24 -11.46 0.91
N THR A 52 -1.98 -11.30 1.21
CA THR A 52 -1.35 -11.95 2.35
C THR A 52 -0.49 -10.97 3.14
N ALA A 53 -0.35 -11.21 4.41
CA ALA A 53 0.53 -10.44 5.28
C ALA A 53 1.39 -11.41 6.07
N ALA A 54 2.70 -11.21 6.04
CA ALA A 54 3.64 -11.99 6.82
C ALA A 54 4.21 -11.10 7.93
N LEU A 55 4.09 -11.54 9.16
CA LEU A 55 4.57 -10.79 10.32
C LEU A 55 5.58 -11.64 11.06
N LYS A 56 6.70 -11.04 11.42
CA LYS A 56 7.73 -11.72 12.19
C LYS A 56 8.09 -10.93 13.43
N ASN A 57 8.00 -11.58 14.58
CA ASN A 57 8.46 -11.01 15.85
C ASN A 57 9.99 -11.12 15.90
N LYS A 58 10.68 -10.00 15.90
CA LYS A 58 12.14 -9.97 15.92
C LYS A 58 12.73 -10.04 17.33
N THR A 59 11.89 -10.16 18.34
CA THR A 59 12.36 -10.11 19.73
C THR A 59 12.37 -11.49 20.37
N THR A 60 12.92 -11.57 21.55
CA THR A 60 12.95 -12.77 22.35
C THR A 60 11.78 -12.83 23.33
N GLN A 61 10.80 -11.96 23.17
CA GLN A 61 9.61 -11.92 24.01
C GLN A 61 8.37 -12.08 23.16
N GLN A 62 7.27 -12.50 23.79
CA GLN A 62 6.01 -12.62 23.11
C GLN A 62 5.49 -11.23 22.73
N LEU A 63 4.86 -11.12 21.59
CA LEU A 63 4.39 -9.85 21.08
C LEU A 63 2.91 -9.95 20.71
N ASN A 64 2.10 -9.04 21.20
CA ASN A 64 0.69 -8.98 20.88
C ASN A 64 0.45 -7.76 19.99
N VAL A 65 -0.09 -7.99 18.80
CA VAL A 65 -0.30 -6.93 17.81
C VAL A 65 -1.78 -6.80 17.52
N LEU A 66 -2.29 -5.58 17.58
CA LEU A 66 -3.65 -5.30 17.17
C LEU A 66 -3.65 -4.91 15.70
N TYR A 67 -4.60 -5.39 14.95
CA TYR A 67 -4.70 -5.03 13.56
C TYR A 67 -6.08 -4.52 13.17
N HIS A 68 -6.10 -3.63 12.16
CA HIS A 68 -7.32 -3.20 11.49
C HIS A 68 -7.05 -3.27 9.99
N LEU A 69 -7.93 -3.94 9.26
CA LEU A 69 -7.78 -4.15 7.83
C LEU A 69 -8.92 -3.50 7.08
N TYR A 70 -8.59 -2.64 6.11
CA TYR A 70 -9.57 -1.98 5.25
C TYR A 70 -9.29 -2.37 3.79
N TRP A 71 -10.32 -2.72 3.06
CA TRP A 71 -10.19 -3.00 1.64
C TRP A 71 -10.83 -1.90 0.81
N TYR A 72 -10.26 -1.65 -0.37
CA TYR A 72 -10.72 -0.62 -1.29
C TYR A 72 -10.85 -1.21 -2.70
N ASN A 73 -11.78 -0.67 -3.51
CA ASN A 73 -11.86 -1.03 -4.92
C ASN A 73 -10.86 -0.19 -5.74
N LYS A 74 -10.89 -0.33 -7.05
CA LYS A 74 -9.96 0.39 -7.92
C LYS A 74 -10.14 1.90 -7.87
N GLN A 75 -11.32 2.37 -7.50
CA GLN A 75 -11.60 3.79 -7.38
C GLN A 75 -11.26 4.32 -5.98
N GLY A 76 -10.76 3.48 -5.10
CA GLY A 76 -10.41 3.90 -3.74
C GLY A 76 -11.57 3.93 -2.77
N VAL A 77 -12.70 3.32 -3.13
CA VAL A 77 -13.86 3.30 -2.27
C VAL A 77 -13.74 2.12 -1.29
N THR A 78 -13.98 2.38 -0.02
CA THR A 78 -13.90 1.37 1.02
C THR A 78 -14.95 0.28 0.78
N GLN A 79 -14.51 -0.97 0.80
CA GLN A 79 -15.39 -2.11 0.62
C GLN A 79 -15.89 -2.59 1.97
N VAL A 80 -17.17 -2.89 2.05
CA VAL A 80 -17.82 -3.19 3.31
C VAL A 80 -18.06 -4.69 3.42
N TRP A 81 -17.88 -5.22 4.61
CA TRP A 81 -18.13 -6.64 4.89
C TRP A 81 -19.63 -6.92 4.94
N PRO A 82 -20.05 -8.18 4.79
CA PRO A 82 -21.47 -8.49 4.81
C PRO A 82 -22.23 -8.02 6.05
N ASN A 83 -21.52 -7.84 7.18
CA ASN A 83 -22.13 -7.31 8.38
C ASN A 83 -22.12 -5.79 8.39
N GLN A 84 -21.84 -5.16 7.27
CA GLN A 84 -21.77 -3.72 7.07
C GLN A 84 -20.64 -3.02 7.83
N GLN A 85 -19.66 -3.75 8.28
CA GLN A 85 -18.49 -3.14 8.88
C GLN A 85 -17.48 -2.73 7.82
N GLU A 86 -16.83 -1.60 8.02
CA GLU A 86 -15.84 -1.08 7.08
C GLU A 86 -14.45 -1.68 7.29
N SER A 87 -14.22 -2.34 8.38
CA SER A 87 -12.92 -2.94 8.65
C SER A 87 -13.07 -4.27 9.37
N GLN A 88 -12.02 -5.06 9.27
CA GLN A 88 -11.88 -6.26 10.07
C GLN A 88 -10.75 -6.01 11.06
N SER A 89 -10.93 -6.36 12.31
CA SER A 89 -9.92 -6.13 13.33
C SER A 89 -9.76 -7.35 14.23
N GLY A 90 -8.62 -7.41 14.90
CA GLY A 90 -8.34 -8.50 15.82
C GLY A 90 -6.97 -8.37 16.45
N ASN A 91 -6.59 -9.45 17.15
CA ASN A 91 -5.29 -9.54 17.80
C ASN A 91 -4.48 -10.65 17.18
N ILE A 92 -3.20 -10.42 17.04
CA ILE A 92 -2.25 -11.42 16.57
C ILE A 92 -1.21 -11.60 17.65
N LEU A 93 -1.06 -12.83 18.15
CA LEU A 93 -0.07 -13.14 19.16
C LEU A 93 1.10 -13.85 18.48
N LEU A 94 2.28 -13.29 18.60
CA LEU A 94 3.49 -13.86 18.03
C LEU A 94 4.42 -14.29 19.15
N GLN A 95 4.87 -15.54 19.09
CA GLN A 95 5.88 -16.03 20.02
C GLN A 95 7.25 -15.44 19.66
N PRO A 96 8.26 -15.56 20.53
CA PRO A 96 9.59 -15.04 20.23
C PRO A 96 10.11 -15.58 18.89
N GLN A 97 10.57 -14.70 18.03
CA GLN A 97 11.12 -15.03 16.71
C GLN A 97 10.14 -15.73 15.76
N GLU A 98 8.88 -15.76 16.09
CA GLU A 98 7.88 -16.43 15.27
C GLU A 98 7.51 -15.61 14.06
N LYS A 99 7.34 -16.27 12.92
CA LYS A 99 6.82 -15.67 11.70
C LYS A 99 5.49 -16.33 11.37
N LYS A 100 4.45 -15.53 11.17
CA LYS A 100 3.15 -16.02 10.75
C LYS A 100 2.74 -15.37 9.45
N VAL A 101 2.09 -16.13 8.58
CA VAL A 101 1.57 -15.64 7.32
C VAL A 101 0.05 -15.77 7.36
N PHE A 102 -0.64 -14.67 7.05
CA PHE A 102 -2.09 -14.64 7.09
C PHE A 102 -2.64 -14.36 5.71
N GLU A 103 -3.72 -15.06 5.36
CA GLU A 103 -4.45 -14.69 4.16
C GLU A 103 -5.44 -13.63 4.57
N LEU A 104 -5.56 -12.60 3.76
CA LEU A 104 -6.43 -11.47 4.04
C LEU A 104 -7.70 -11.63 3.22
N PRO A 105 -8.83 -11.99 3.85
CA PRO A 105 -10.05 -12.22 3.10
C PRO A 105 -10.60 -10.92 2.55
N LYS A 106 -11.18 -10.98 1.37
CA LYS A 106 -11.74 -9.80 0.70
C LYS A 106 -13.24 -9.71 0.97
N PRO A 107 -13.76 -8.55 1.31
CA PRO A 107 -15.18 -8.39 1.55
C PRO A 107 -16.01 -8.49 0.27
N SER A 108 -15.44 -8.21 -0.87
CA SER A 108 -16.15 -8.28 -2.16
C SER A 108 -15.20 -8.66 -3.27
N THR A 109 -15.76 -9.04 -4.43
CA THR A 109 -14.95 -9.36 -5.60
C THR A 109 -14.31 -8.11 -6.21
N GLU A 110 -14.80 -6.94 -5.86
CA GLU A 110 -14.22 -5.69 -6.36
C GLU A 110 -13.06 -5.20 -5.52
N SER A 111 -12.79 -5.84 -4.41
CA SER A 111 -11.68 -5.45 -3.54
C SER A 111 -10.36 -5.65 -4.24
N SER A 112 -9.58 -4.58 -4.40
CA SER A 112 -8.34 -4.64 -5.16
C SER A 112 -7.10 -4.21 -4.38
N ASN A 113 -7.25 -3.41 -3.38
CA ASN A 113 -6.14 -2.96 -2.56
C ASN A 113 -6.58 -2.85 -1.10
N TYR A 114 -5.63 -2.84 -0.18
CA TYR A 114 -5.98 -2.77 1.23
C TYR A 114 -5.02 -1.89 2.01
N ARG A 115 -5.47 -1.50 3.18
CA ARG A 115 -4.64 -0.80 4.16
C ARG A 115 -4.67 -1.62 5.45
N LEU A 116 -3.50 -1.90 5.99
CA LEU A 116 -3.35 -2.64 7.22
C LEU A 116 -2.74 -1.73 8.28
N TYR A 117 -3.47 -1.56 9.39
CA TYR A 117 -2.98 -0.83 10.54
C TYR A 117 -2.52 -1.84 11.58
N LEU A 118 -1.33 -1.62 12.13
CA LEU A 118 -0.77 -2.46 13.19
C LEU A 118 -0.37 -1.59 14.38
N GLN A 119 -0.80 -1.99 15.55
CA GLN A 119 -0.46 -1.25 16.77
C GLN A 119 -0.28 -2.17 18.00
#